data_41c536706353e09dd17d1236153d01e8
#
_entry.id   41c536706353e09dd17d1236153d01e8
#
_cell.length_a   1.000
_cell.length_b   1.000
_cell.length_c   1.000
_cell.angle_alpha   90.00
_cell.angle_beta   90.00
_cell.angle_gamma   90.00
#
_symmetry.space_group_name_H-M   'P 1'
#
loop_
_entity.id
_entity.type
_entity.pdbx_description
1 polymer ?
#
loop_
_entity_poly.entity_id
_entity_poly.type
_entity_poly.pdbx_seq_one_letter_code
_entity_poly.pdbx_strand_id
1 'polypeptide(L)'
;MTRECPGPDPSPHGPKSFKVPAKAVDTHAHVLGPPPYIEGRSYTAPPAPPAAYLNMLDATGMAYGVLVQASVHGVDNSLLLETLAAHPDRLRGIAVAPPELPARDWQQMHDAGIRGLRINTLYGGGLGFDALDRFEAICLDHGWHLQFLTAPSHRWPPGYPS
;
A
#
# COMPACT_ATOMS: atom_id res chain seq x y z
N MET A 1 -15.82 5.96 -18.48
CA MET A 1 -15.41 7.09 -17.61
C MET A 1 -14.81 6.50 -16.35
N THR A 2 -13.61 6.89 -15.97
CA THR A 2 -13.00 6.51 -14.70
C THR A 2 -13.73 7.23 -13.55
N ARG A 3 -14.02 6.49 -12.47
CA ARG A 3 -14.66 7.08 -11.28
C ARG A 3 -13.71 8.09 -10.62
N GLU A 4 -14.20 9.27 -10.31
CA GLU A 4 -13.46 10.24 -9.50
C GLU A 4 -13.64 9.94 -8.01
N CYS A 5 -12.55 10.05 -7.25
CA CYS A 5 -12.53 9.88 -5.80
C CYS A 5 -12.39 11.25 -5.12
N PRO A 6 -12.93 11.43 -3.90
CA PRO A 6 -12.66 12.63 -3.12
C PRO A 6 -11.17 12.69 -2.73
N GLY A 7 -10.69 13.92 -2.53
CA GLY A 7 -9.35 14.15 -1.99
C GLY A 7 -9.25 13.92 -0.48
N PRO A 8 -8.03 14.11 0.08
CA PRO A 8 -7.83 14.09 1.53
C PRO A 8 -8.71 15.14 2.23
N ASP A 9 -9.15 14.81 3.45
CA ASP A 9 -9.82 15.80 4.31
C ASP A 9 -8.81 16.92 4.66
N PRO A 10 -9.10 18.19 4.32
CA PRO A 10 -8.21 19.30 4.65
C PRO A 10 -8.18 19.65 6.15
N SER A 11 -9.15 19.18 6.92
CA SER A 11 -9.30 19.46 8.35
C SER A 11 -9.65 18.19 9.13
N PRO A 12 -8.78 17.18 9.13
CA PRO A 12 -9.05 15.94 9.85
C PRO A 12 -9.12 16.21 11.36
N HIS A 13 -9.96 15.45 12.06
CA HIS A 13 -10.13 15.58 13.50
C HIS A 13 -10.25 14.21 14.18
N GLY A 14 -9.85 14.15 15.42
CA GLY A 14 -9.90 12.92 16.21
C GLY A 14 -11.31 12.56 16.68
N PRO A 15 -11.49 11.34 17.20
CA PRO A 15 -12.75 10.90 17.75
C PRO A 15 -13.13 11.72 18.98
N LYS A 16 -14.43 12.03 19.12
CA LYS A 16 -14.96 12.81 20.26
C LYS A 16 -15.42 11.93 21.43
N SER A 17 -15.66 10.64 21.19
CA SER A 17 -16.33 9.74 22.12
C SER A 17 -15.42 8.71 22.80
N PHE A 18 -14.16 8.61 22.36
CA PHE A 18 -13.18 7.69 22.96
C PHE A 18 -11.76 8.24 22.84
N LYS A 19 -10.85 7.71 23.65
CA LYS A 19 -9.42 8.03 23.59
C LYS A 19 -8.70 6.99 22.74
N VAL A 20 -8.01 7.45 21.69
CA VAL A 20 -7.18 6.59 20.85
C VAL A 20 -6.02 6.03 21.67
N PRO A 21 -5.72 4.72 21.61
CA PRO A 21 -4.57 4.12 22.28
C PRO A 21 -3.24 4.76 21.82
N ALA A 22 -2.28 4.91 22.72
CA ALA A 22 -1.00 5.58 22.45
C ALA A 22 -0.15 4.95 21.33
N LYS A 23 -0.39 3.68 21.00
CA LYS A 23 0.31 2.94 19.91
C LYS A 23 -0.65 2.48 18.81
N ALA A 24 -1.75 3.23 18.62
CA ALA A 24 -2.69 2.92 17.56
C ALA A 24 -2.03 3.03 16.18
N VAL A 25 -2.42 2.13 15.28
CA VAL A 25 -1.89 2.03 13.93
C VAL A 25 -3.05 2.18 12.94
N ASP A 26 -2.91 3.10 11.99
CA ASP A 26 -3.70 3.05 10.76
C ASP A 26 -3.09 1.99 9.84
N THR A 27 -3.83 0.92 9.56
CA THR A 27 -3.30 -0.27 8.88
C THR A 27 -3.44 -0.25 7.36
N HIS A 28 -4.08 0.78 6.78
CA HIS A 28 -4.27 0.83 5.34
C HIS A 28 -4.60 2.23 4.83
N ALA A 29 -3.61 2.91 4.28
CA ALA A 29 -3.79 4.17 3.56
C ALA A 29 -2.96 4.19 2.27
N HIS A 30 -3.18 5.23 1.46
CA HIS A 30 -2.44 5.46 0.23
C HIS A 30 -1.89 6.88 0.20
N VAL A 31 -0.70 7.05 -0.37
CA VAL A 31 -0.22 8.35 -0.84
C VAL A 31 -0.31 8.38 -2.36
N LEU A 32 -0.69 9.54 -2.91
CA LEU A 32 -0.89 9.72 -4.34
C LEU A 32 -0.15 10.98 -4.80
N GLY A 33 0.78 10.77 -5.72
CA GLY A 33 1.46 11.85 -6.42
C GLY A 33 0.57 12.51 -7.48
N PRO A 34 1.10 13.52 -8.18
CA PRO A 34 0.43 14.09 -9.34
C PRO A 34 0.43 13.07 -10.51
N PRO A 35 -0.48 13.23 -11.48
CA PRO A 35 -0.41 12.48 -12.73
C PRO A 35 0.94 12.74 -13.47
N PRO A 36 1.37 11.85 -14.40
CA PRO A 36 0.54 10.82 -15.03
C PRO A 36 0.35 9.57 -14.17
N TYR A 37 -0.86 9.01 -14.25
CA TYR A 37 -1.18 7.70 -13.69
C TYR A 37 -1.13 6.64 -14.79
N ILE A 38 -1.06 5.35 -14.41
CA ILE A 38 -1.04 4.26 -15.38
C ILE A 38 -2.27 4.26 -16.29
N GLU A 39 -2.10 3.78 -17.51
CA GLU A 39 -3.22 3.48 -18.40
C GLU A 39 -4.04 2.30 -17.87
N GLY A 40 -5.34 2.26 -18.19
CA GLY A 40 -6.23 1.18 -17.75
C GLY A 40 -6.60 1.18 -16.27
N ARG A 41 -6.26 2.25 -15.53
CA ARG A 41 -6.66 2.40 -14.13
C ARG A 41 -8.18 2.40 -13.95
N SER A 42 -8.64 1.88 -12.84
CA SER A 42 -10.08 1.76 -12.54
C SER A 42 -10.69 3.04 -11.94
N TYR A 43 -9.88 3.95 -11.43
CA TYR A 43 -10.32 5.21 -10.83
C TYR A 43 -9.30 6.33 -11.07
N THR A 44 -9.72 7.56 -10.84
CA THR A 44 -8.86 8.75 -10.76
C THR A 44 -9.09 9.40 -9.40
N ALA A 45 -8.00 9.73 -8.73
CA ALA A 45 -8.05 10.45 -7.46
C ALA A 45 -7.19 11.71 -7.56
N PRO A 46 -7.55 12.81 -6.87
CA PRO A 46 -6.66 13.94 -6.73
C PRO A 46 -5.40 13.54 -5.95
N PRO A 47 -4.32 14.31 -6.06
CA PRO A 47 -3.12 14.06 -5.26
C PRO A 47 -3.44 13.99 -3.77
N ALA A 48 -2.84 13.00 -3.09
CA ALA A 48 -2.91 12.81 -1.64
C ALA A 48 -1.47 12.74 -1.12
N PRO A 49 -0.81 13.89 -0.91
CA PRO A 49 0.60 13.93 -0.58
C PRO A 49 0.88 13.36 0.83
N PRO A 50 2.10 12.90 1.10
CA PRO A 50 2.49 12.36 2.41
C PRO A 50 2.14 13.26 3.59
N ALA A 51 2.28 14.58 3.42
CA ALA A 51 1.94 15.56 4.46
C ALA A 51 0.45 15.52 4.87
N ALA A 52 -0.46 15.27 3.92
CA ALA A 52 -1.89 15.14 4.24
C ALA A 52 -2.16 13.88 5.07
N TYR A 53 -1.47 12.78 4.77
CA TYR A 53 -1.57 11.56 5.55
C TYR A 53 -1.04 11.71 6.98
N LEU A 54 0.14 12.32 7.13
CA LEU A 54 0.72 12.58 8.45
C LEU A 54 -0.16 13.50 9.29
N ASN A 55 -0.72 14.55 8.68
CA ASN A 55 -1.68 15.43 9.35
C ASN A 55 -2.91 14.66 9.83
N MET A 56 -3.42 13.72 9.04
CA MET A 56 -4.53 12.85 9.43
C MET A 56 -4.13 11.95 10.62
N LEU A 57 -2.96 11.32 10.60
CA LEU A 57 -2.48 10.52 11.73
C LEU A 57 -2.38 11.35 13.02
N ASP A 58 -1.80 12.55 12.94
CA ASP A 58 -1.62 13.45 14.08
C ASP A 58 -2.97 13.92 14.63
N ALA A 59 -3.89 14.34 13.75
CA ALA A 59 -5.22 14.81 14.13
C ALA A 59 -6.08 13.71 14.76
N THR A 60 -5.95 12.46 14.28
CA THR A 60 -6.72 11.31 14.80
C THR A 60 -6.07 10.65 16.01
N GLY A 61 -4.81 10.98 16.34
CA GLY A 61 -4.05 10.38 17.44
C GLY A 61 -3.44 9.02 17.10
N MET A 62 -3.32 8.67 15.81
CA MET A 62 -2.65 7.46 15.36
C MET A 62 -1.13 7.64 15.44
N ALA A 63 -0.44 6.75 16.16
CA ALA A 63 1.01 6.82 16.32
C ALA A 63 1.73 6.36 15.05
N TYR A 64 1.19 5.35 14.38
CA TYR A 64 1.81 4.65 13.26
C TYR A 64 0.85 4.51 12.09
N GLY A 65 1.41 4.27 10.91
CA GLY A 65 0.64 4.02 9.70
C GLY A 65 1.28 2.97 8.78
N VAL A 66 0.43 2.28 8.02
CA VAL A 66 0.83 1.39 6.95
C VAL A 66 0.33 1.95 5.63
N LEU A 67 1.28 2.31 4.78
CA LEU A 67 1.00 2.77 3.42
C LEU A 67 1.00 1.60 2.45
N VAL A 68 -0.06 1.47 1.69
CA VAL A 68 -0.18 0.44 0.66
C VAL A 68 -0.01 1.10 -0.71
N GLN A 69 0.75 0.48 -1.59
CA GLN A 69 0.91 0.98 -2.96
C GLN A 69 -0.44 1.16 -3.66
N ALA A 70 -0.69 2.37 -4.15
CA ALA A 70 -1.92 2.68 -4.85
C ALA A 70 -1.91 2.10 -6.27
N SER A 71 -3.01 1.46 -6.69
CA SER A 71 -3.09 0.82 -8.01
C SER A 71 -2.91 1.78 -9.18
N VAL A 72 -3.21 3.07 -9.01
CA VAL A 72 -3.01 4.10 -10.04
C VAL A 72 -1.53 4.37 -10.37
N HIS A 73 -0.61 3.97 -9.50
CA HIS A 73 0.84 4.03 -9.71
C HIS A 73 1.41 2.69 -10.20
N GLY A 74 0.59 1.63 -10.26
CA GLY A 74 1.05 0.31 -10.69
C GLY A 74 2.22 -0.19 -9.83
N VAL A 75 3.30 -0.58 -10.51
CA VAL A 75 4.54 -1.10 -9.88
C VAL A 75 5.57 -0.01 -9.58
N ASP A 76 5.28 1.26 -9.83
CA ASP A 76 6.15 2.37 -9.46
C ASP A 76 5.94 2.75 -7.99
N ASN A 77 6.80 2.22 -7.13
CA ASN A 77 6.76 2.45 -5.68
C ASN A 77 7.57 3.68 -5.24
N SER A 78 8.08 4.52 -6.13
CA SER A 78 8.99 5.62 -5.79
C SER A 78 8.45 6.52 -4.69
N LEU A 79 7.22 7.03 -4.85
CA LEU A 79 6.59 7.89 -3.84
C LEU A 79 6.38 7.18 -2.50
N LEU A 80 6.01 5.90 -2.53
CA LEU A 80 5.87 5.08 -1.32
C LEU A 80 7.21 4.98 -0.60
N LEU A 81 8.28 4.57 -1.30
CA LEU A 81 9.60 4.37 -0.73
C LEU A 81 10.20 5.67 -0.18
N GLU A 82 10.08 6.78 -0.91
CA GLU A 82 10.50 8.12 -0.45
C GLU A 82 9.75 8.51 0.84
N THR A 83 8.45 8.25 0.90
CA THR A 83 7.64 8.56 2.09
C THR A 83 8.08 7.74 3.31
N LEU A 84 8.33 6.44 3.11
CA LEU A 84 8.80 5.56 4.20
C LEU A 84 10.19 5.97 4.70
N ALA A 85 11.11 6.28 3.79
CA ALA A 85 12.47 6.72 4.12
C ALA A 85 12.49 8.04 4.90
N ALA A 86 11.55 8.94 4.61
CA ALA A 86 11.40 10.19 5.34
C ALA A 86 10.79 10.02 6.76
N HIS A 87 10.08 8.91 7.02
CA HIS A 87 9.36 8.66 8.27
C HIS A 87 9.55 7.23 8.81
N PRO A 88 10.81 6.77 8.97
CA PRO A 88 11.11 5.36 9.28
C PRO A 88 10.61 4.90 10.66
N ASP A 89 10.42 5.84 11.60
CA ASP A 89 9.93 5.53 12.95
C ASP A 89 8.41 5.37 13.04
N ARG A 90 7.68 5.88 12.04
CA ARG A 90 6.20 5.92 12.06
C ARG A 90 5.54 5.07 11.00
N LEU A 91 6.19 4.86 9.85
CA LEU A 91 5.54 4.27 8.70
C LEU A 91 6.14 2.92 8.30
N ARG A 92 5.27 2.05 7.76
CA ARG A 92 5.64 0.82 7.05
C ARG A 92 4.86 0.76 5.75
N GLY A 93 5.36 -0.03 4.78
CA GLY A 93 4.78 -0.10 3.45
C GLY A 93 4.45 -1.50 2.97
N ILE A 94 3.45 -1.57 2.09
CA ILE A 94 3.09 -2.74 1.30
C ILE A 94 3.28 -2.36 -0.16
N ALA A 95 4.21 -3.02 -0.84
CA ALA A 95 4.57 -2.72 -2.21
C ALA A 95 3.78 -3.56 -3.23
N VAL A 96 3.77 -3.11 -4.47
CA VAL A 96 3.39 -3.89 -5.65
C VAL A 96 4.60 -3.93 -6.56
N ALA A 97 5.23 -5.08 -6.74
CA ALA A 97 6.45 -5.21 -7.50
C ALA A 97 6.50 -6.54 -8.26
N PRO A 98 7.04 -6.57 -9.49
CA PRO A 98 7.13 -7.80 -10.27
C PRO A 98 8.08 -8.79 -9.58
N PRO A 99 7.76 -10.11 -9.60
CA PRO A 99 8.53 -11.11 -8.85
C PRO A 99 9.94 -11.34 -9.41
N GLU A 100 10.25 -10.82 -10.59
CA GLU A 100 11.55 -10.96 -11.26
C GLU A 100 12.61 -9.97 -10.78
N LEU A 101 12.28 -9.07 -9.84
CA LEU A 101 13.26 -8.14 -9.30
C LEU A 101 14.47 -8.88 -8.70
N PRO A 102 15.68 -8.34 -8.88
CA PRO A 102 16.87 -8.92 -8.27
C PRO A 102 16.84 -8.81 -6.74
N ALA A 103 17.54 -9.74 -6.07
CA ALA A 103 17.53 -9.82 -4.59
C ALA A 103 17.94 -8.50 -3.90
N ARG A 104 18.87 -7.74 -4.52
CA ARG A 104 19.28 -6.43 -4.00
C ARG A 104 18.10 -5.43 -3.90
N ASP A 105 17.18 -5.48 -4.85
CA ASP A 105 16.06 -4.53 -4.89
C ASP A 105 15.03 -4.88 -3.82
N TRP A 106 14.83 -6.17 -3.55
CA TRP A 106 14.01 -6.63 -2.41
C TRP A 106 14.61 -6.19 -1.07
N GLN A 107 15.95 -6.31 -0.93
CA GLN A 107 16.63 -5.83 0.27
C GLN A 107 16.50 -4.32 0.44
N GLN A 108 16.64 -3.53 -0.63
CA GLN A 108 16.46 -2.09 -0.59
C GLN A 108 15.03 -1.70 -0.16
N MET A 109 14.03 -2.40 -0.66
CA MET A 109 12.64 -2.22 -0.20
C MET A 109 12.47 -2.55 1.28
N HIS A 110 13.08 -3.64 1.75
CA HIS A 110 13.06 -4.01 3.17
C HIS A 110 13.66 -2.92 4.05
N ASP A 111 14.84 -2.43 3.67
CA ASP A 111 15.57 -1.38 4.40
C ASP A 111 14.80 -0.06 4.42
N ALA A 112 14.08 0.26 3.34
CA ALA A 112 13.20 1.41 3.25
C ALA A 112 11.92 1.27 4.09
N GLY A 113 11.59 0.10 4.64
CA GLY A 113 10.44 -0.08 5.51
C GLY A 113 9.27 -0.87 4.90
N ILE A 114 9.44 -1.49 3.74
CA ILE A 114 8.45 -2.44 3.19
C ILE A 114 8.38 -3.68 4.08
N ARG A 115 7.15 -4.15 4.34
CA ARG A 115 6.84 -5.32 5.17
C ARG A 115 5.82 -6.26 4.55
N GLY A 116 5.49 -6.05 3.29
CA GLY A 116 4.60 -6.96 2.56
C GLY A 116 4.47 -6.61 1.09
N LEU A 117 3.86 -7.53 0.36
CA LEU A 117 3.51 -7.38 -1.06
C LEU A 117 2.00 -7.46 -1.23
N ARG A 118 1.48 -6.69 -2.18
CA ARG A 118 0.06 -6.69 -2.52
C ARG A 118 -0.17 -7.38 -3.86
N ILE A 119 -1.05 -8.37 -3.85
CA ILE A 119 -1.66 -8.97 -5.04
C ILE A 119 -3.04 -8.33 -5.23
N ASN A 120 -3.29 -7.78 -6.40
CA ASN A 120 -4.52 -7.07 -6.72
C ASN A 120 -5.05 -7.51 -8.07
N THR A 121 -6.13 -8.27 -8.05
CA THR A 121 -6.85 -8.72 -9.25
C THR A 121 -8.15 -7.96 -9.50
N LEU A 122 -8.47 -6.98 -8.62
CA LEU A 122 -9.71 -6.23 -8.68
C LEU A 122 -9.59 -4.93 -9.49
N TYR A 123 -8.43 -4.27 -9.42
CA TYR A 123 -8.18 -3.00 -10.10
C TYR A 123 -7.02 -3.12 -11.07
N GLY A 124 -7.10 -2.39 -12.19
CA GLY A 124 -5.99 -2.26 -13.12
C GLY A 124 -4.71 -1.75 -12.46
N GLY A 125 -3.55 -2.20 -12.92
CA GLY A 125 -2.24 -1.87 -12.35
C GLY A 125 -1.76 -2.77 -11.22
N GLY A 126 -2.56 -3.77 -10.82
CA GLY A 126 -2.14 -4.78 -9.86
C GLY A 126 -1.46 -5.98 -10.52
N LEU A 127 -0.90 -6.85 -9.70
CA LEU A 127 -0.36 -8.15 -10.09
C LEU A 127 -1.32 -9.27 -9.66
N GLY A 128 -1.40 -10.32 -10.49
CA GLY A 128 -2.27 -11.48 -10.26
C GLY A 128 -1.57 -12.60 -9.50
N PHE A 129 -2.15 -13.80 -9.61
CA PHE A 129 -1.70 -15.00 -8.89
C PHE A 129 -0.64 -15.83 -9.66
N ASP A 130 -0.26 -15.43 -10.87
CA ASP A 130 0.57 -16.26 -11.75
C ASP A 130 1.96 -16.60 -11.17
N ALA A 131 2.44 -15.80 -10.22
CA ALA A 131 3.72 -16.00 -9.56
C ALA A 131 3.58 -16.10 -8.03
N LEU A 132 2.47 -16.64 -7.53
CA LEU A 132 2.16 -16.66 -6.10
C LEU A 132 3.23 -17.36 -5.27
N ASP A 133 3.71 -18.54 -5.72
CA ASP A 133 4.79 -19.29 -5.04
C ASP A 133 6.07 -18.47 -4.88
N ARG A 134 6.38 -17.64 -5.89
CA ARG A 134 7.55 -16.77 -5.85
C ARG A 134 7.35 -15.58 -4.91
N PHE A 135 6.15 -14.99 -4.88
CA PHE A 135 5.82 -13.96 -3.90
C PHE A 135 5.86 -14.50 -2.48
N GLU A 136 5.36 -15.73 -2.26
CA GLU A 136 5.44 -16.41 -0.97
C GLU A 136 6.89 -16.58 -0.52
N ALA A 137 7.78 -17.09 -1.39
CA ALA A 137 9.19 -17.26 -1.09
C ALA A 137 9.86 -15.93 -0.71
N ILE A 138 9.63 -14.85 -1.48
CA ILE A 138 10.15 -13.51 -1.19
C ILE A 138 9.66 -13.02 0.18
N CYS A 139 8.39 -13.22 0.48
CA CYS A 139 7.82 -12.80 1.77
C CYS A 139 8.40 -13.59 2.94
N LEU A 140 8.62 -14.90 2.79
CA LEU A 140 9.25 -15.73 3.82
C LEU A 140 10.70 -15.30 4.07
N ASP A 141 11.49 -15.04 3.03
CA ASP A 141 12.89 -14.62 3.14
C ASP A 141 13.06 -13.30 3.89
N HIS A 142 12.08 -12.38 3.77
CA HIS A 142 12.15 -11.05 4.38
C HIS A 142 11.28 -10.90 5.64
N GLY A 143 10.55 -11.93 6.05
CA GLY A 143 9.58 -11.83 7.15
C GLY A 143 8.41 -10.89 6.81
N TRP A 144 7.99 -10.86 5.55
CA TRP A 144 6.88 -10.07 5.04
C TRP A 144 5.58 -10.88 5.02
N HIS A 145 4.47 -10.21 4.72
CA HIS A 145 3.18 -10.86 4.46
C HIS A 145 2.66 -10.53 3.06
N LEU A 146 1.75 -11.38 2.58
CA LEU A 146 0.97 -11.11 1.38
C LEU A 146 -0.36 -10.46 1.76
N GLN A 147 -0.73 -9.43 1.01
CA GLN A 147 -2.02 -8.77 1.11
C GLN A 147 -2.80 -8.98 -0.20
N PHE A 148 -4.02 -9.49 -0.10
CA PHE A 148 -4.84 -9.80 -1.26
C PHE A 148 -6.00 -8.81 -1.39
N LEU A 149 -6.18 -8.28 -2.60
CA LEU A 149 -7.36 -7.54 -3.01
C LEU A 149 -7.96 -8.23 -4.24
N THR A 150 -9.00 -9.03 -4.01
CA THR A 150 -9.59 -9.90 -5.02
C THR A 150 -11.10 -9.98 -4.85
N ALA A 151 -11.81 -10.35 -5.92
CA ALA A 151 -13.24 -10.61 -5.84
C ALA A 151 -13.51 -11.93 -5.09
N PRO A 152 -14.61 -12.05 -4.33
CA PRO A 152 -14.97 -13.29 -3.62
C PRO A 152 -15.15 -14.51 -4.53
N SER A 153 -15.47 -14.28 -5.81
CA SER A 153 -15.62 -15.33 -6.83
C SER A 153 -14.30 -15.78 -7.44
N HIS A 154 -13.18 -15.17 -7.06
CA HIS A 154 -11.89 -15.55 -7.62
C HIS A 154 -11.48 -16.91 -7.06
N ARG A 155 -11.16 -17.85 -7.94
CA ARG A 155 -10.67 -19.18 -7.55
C ARG A 155 -9.19 -19.06 -7.19
N TRP A 156 -8.83 -19.58 -6.03
CA TRP A 156 -7.43 -19.74 -5.65
C TRP A 156 -6.72 -20.70 -6.62
N PRO A 157 -5.42 -20.51 -6.88
CA PRO A 157 -4.64 -21.48 -7.63
C PRO A 157 -4.75 -22.89 -7.02
N PRO A 158 -4.64 -23.96 -7.84
CA PRO A 158 -4.61 -25.33 -7.32
C PRO A 158 -3.50 -25.50 -6.27
N GLY A 159 -3.82 -26.14 -5.14
CA GLY A 159 -2.86 -26.37 -4.06
C GLY A 159 -2.99 -25.45 -2.84
N TYR A 160 -3.76 -24.37 -2.95
CA TYR A 160 -4.07 -23.52 -1.80
C TYR A 160 -5.42 -23.92 -1.18
N PRO A 161 -5.54 -23.89 0.17
CA PRO A 161 -6.79 -24.21 0.85
C PRO A 161 -7.89 -23.21 0.47
N SER A 162 -9.08 -23.73 0.22
CA SER A 162 -10.29 -22.97 -0.13
C SER A 162 -10.91 -22.34 1.12
#